data_e0410af58fe1d0f08525b6785e361d62
#
_entry.id   e0410af58fe1d0f08525b6785e361d62
#
_cell.length_a   1.000
_cell.length_b   1.000
_cell.length_c   1.000
_cell.angle_alpha   90.00
_cell.angle_beta   90.00
_cell.angle_gamma   90.00
#
_symmetry.space_group_name_H-M   'P 1'
#
loop_
_entity.id
_entity.type
_entity.pdbx_description
1 polymer ?
#
loop_
_entity_poly.entity_id
_entity_poly.type
_entity_poly.pdbx_seq_one_letter_code
_entity_poly.pdbx_strand_id
1 'polypeptide(L)'
;EYYLFRRNVLSGKTEYFTLSKNEDETEEPVEEEPETGGEEEESSGSTWKVLTPEAFNSIVRHAKRLGVGGKKSPRQDIEEFVRSEEVPEFDPIREYLENLPEWDGKNHVAELFGRIPGLTSEQLGWCATWLRSSVAHWLQMDMFHGNETTPVLIGKQGCGKSTFAYRLLPDHLRQYFLDHINFANKFDSEMALTHNLFVNIDEFANMGPSQQG
;
A
#
# COMPACT_ATOMS: atom_id res chain seq x y z
N GLU A 1 -25.41 10.59 0.91
CA GLU A 1 -23.98 10.26 0.86
C GLU A 1 -23.23 11.01 1.94
N TYR A 2 -22.30 10.32 2.64
CA TYR A 2 -21.35 10.90 3.60
C TYR A 2 -19.95 10.57 3.12
N TYR A 3 -18.98 11.43 3.45
CA TYR A 3 -17.58 11.22 3.13
C TYR A 3 -16.79 11.04 4.42
N LEU A 4 -16.00 9.98 4.48
CA LEU A 4 -14.97 9.78 5.49
C LEU A 4 -13.63 10.12 4.85
N PHE A 5 -12.71 10.65 5.65
CA PHE A 5 -11.36 10.97 5.21
C PHE A 5 -10.35 10.31 6.13
N ARG A 6 -9.21 9.93 5.58
CA ARG A 6 -8.05 9.48 6.33
C ARG A 6 -6.77 9.95 5.64
N ARG A 7 -5.69 10.08 6.39
CA ARG A 7 -4.37 10.43 5.85
C ARG A 7 -3.48 9.22 5.88
N ASN A 8 -3.15 8.71 4.71
CA ASN A 8 -2.24 7.59 4.56
C ASN A 8 -0.81 8.05 4.84
N VAL A 9 -0.22 7.59 5.95
CA VAL A 9 1.09 8.04 6.43
C VAL A 9 2.22 7.59 5.50
N LEU A 10 2.06 6.47 4.81
CA LEU A 10 3.08 5.95 3.90
C LEU A 10 3.13 6.73 2.59
N SER A 11 1.99 6.93 1.94
CA SER A 11 1.93 7.68 0.68
C SER A 11 1.89 9.20 0.86
N GLY A 12 1.67 9.69 2.07
CA GLY A 12 1.46 11.11 2.38
C GLY A 12 0.17 11.69 1.81
N LYS A 13 -0.71 10.86 1.23
CA LYS A 13 -1.93 11.29 0.55
C LYS A 13 -3.15 11.20 1.45
N THR A 14 -4.07 12.15 1.29
CA THR A 14 -5.41 12.00 1.86
C THR A 14 -6.24 11.07 1.00
N GLU A 15 -6.95 10.17 1.65
CA GLU A 15 -7.89 9.23 1.04
C GLU A 15 -9.30 9.54 1.53
N TYR A 16 -10.29 9.21 0.72
CA TYR A 16 -11.69 9.36 1.07
C TYR A 16 -12.49 8.11 0.76
N PHE A 17 -13.55 7.94 1.50
CA PHE A 17 -14.50 6.85 1.37
C PHE A 17 -15.91 7.44 1.28
N THR A 18 -16.75 6.90 0.41
CA THR A 18 -18.13 7.36 0.23
C THR A 18 -19.08 6.35 0.86
N LEU A 19 -19.87 6.79 1.83
CA LEU A 19 -20.97 6.03 2.39
C LEU A 19 -22.26 6.41 1.66
N SER A 20 -22.87 5.45 0.94
CA SER A 20 -24.23 5.57 0.46
C SER A 20 -25.17 5.23 1.61
N LYS A 21 -26.21 6.02 1.86
CA LYS A 21 -27.35 5.54 2.62
C LYS A 21 -28.11 4.58 1.70
N ASN A 22 -28.03 3.30 1.94
CA ASN A 22 -29.06 2.40 1.45
C ASN A 22 -30.33 2.72 2.22
N GLU A 23 -31.34 3.20 1.52
CA GLU A 23 -32.70 3.26 2.01
C GLU A 23 -33.23 1.81 1.96
N ASP A 24 -33.72 1.36 3.11
CA ASP A 24 -34.51 0.15 3.35
C ASP A 24 -33.87 -1.23 3.08
N GLU A 25 -33.43 -1.82 4.17
CA GLU A 25 -33.46 -3.26 4.39
C GLU A 25 -34.91 -3.73 4.49
N THR A 26 -35.46 -4.19 3.38
CA THR A 26 -36.57 -5.17 3.37
C THR A 26 -36.57 -5.90 2.02
N GLU A 27 -35.68 -6.85 1.86
CA GLU A 27 -35.90 -7.96 0.92
C GLU A 27 -35.41 -9.26 1.56
N GLU A 28 -36.34 -10.21 1.68
CA GLU A 28 -36.14 -11.59 2.13
C GLU A 28 -35.22 -12.34 1.14
N PRO A 29 -34.48 -13.37 1.58
CA PRO A 29 -33.53 -14.08 0.71
C PRO A 29 -34.30 -14.92 -0.33
N VAL A 30 -34.16 -14.57 -1.59
CA VAL A 30 -34.52 -15.44 -2.72
C VAL A 30 -33.31 -16.33 -3.02
N GLU A 31 -33.50 -17.63 -2.91
CA GLU A 31 -32.55 -18.66 -3.35
C GLU A 31 -32.46 -18.63 -4.89
N GLU A 32 -31.32 -18.24 -5.45
CA GLU A 32 -31.01 -18.42 -6.87
C GLU A 32 -29.85 -19.39 -7.05
N GLU A 33 -30.06 -20.35 -7.96
CA GLU A 33 -29.10 -21.37 -8.38
C GLU A 33 -27.94 -20.77 -9.21
N PRO A 34 -26.77 -21.45 -9.30
CA PRO A 34 -25.57 -20.87 -9.91
C PRO A 34 -25.60 -20.97 -11.45
N GLU A 35 -25.68 -19.86 -12.14
CA GLU A 35 -25.36 -19.79 -13.57
C GLU A 35 -23.86 -19.48 -13.78
N THR A 36 -23.24 -20.34 -14.57
CA THR A 36 -21.87 -20.25 -15.06
C THR A 36 -21.76 -19.25 -16.21
N GLY A 37 -20.97 -18.19 -16.05
CA GLY A 37 -20.62 -17.30 -17.14
C GLY A 37 -19.79 -16.12 -16.64
N GLY A 38 -18.47 -16.14 -16.92
CA GLY A 38 -17.56 -15.10 -16.46
C GLY A 38 -17.78 -13.78 -17.17
N GLU A 39 -18.03 -12.76 -16.41
CA GLU A 39 -17.69 -11.37 -16.68
C GLU A 39 -17.24 -10.79 -15.32
N GLU A 40 -16.11 -10.11 -15.29
CA GLU A 40 -15.59 -9.45 -14.10
C GLU A 40 -16.55 -8.35 -13.70
N GLU A 41 -17.53 -8.67 -12.86
CA GLU A 41 -18.32 -7.66 -12.16
C GLU A 41 -17.37 -6.91 -11.22
N GLU A 42 -17.08 -5.67 -11.57
CA GLU A 42 -16.57 -4.67 -10.61
C GLU A 42 -17.53 -4.67 -9.41
N SER A 43 -17.17 -5.41 -8.38
CA SER A 43 -17.90 -5.34 -7.11
C SER A 43 -17.87 -3.87 -6.69
N SER A 44 -19.03 -3.24 -6.62
CA SER A 44 -19.25 -1.88 -6.10
C SER A 44 -18.99 -1.82 -4.59
N GLY A 45 -18.03 -2.61 -4.11
CA GLY A 45 -17.49 -2.56 -2.77
C GLY A 45 -16.81 -1.21 -2.58
N SER A 46 -17.39 -0.44 -1.71
CA SER A 46 -16.94 0.87 -1.26
C SER A 46 -15.48 0.79 -0.82
N THR A 47 -14.57 1.26 -1.66
CA THR A 47 -13.11 1.26 -1.42
C THR A 47 -12.61 2.65 -1.12
N TRP A 48 -11.57 2.76 -0.29
CA TRP A 48 -10.86 4.01 -0.07
C TRP A 48 -10.17 4.46 -1.36
N LYS A 49 -10.36 5.73 -1.73
CA LYS A 49 -9.82 6.35 -2.96
C LYS A 49 -8.93 7.53 -2.61
N VAL A 50 -7.85 7.72 -3.36
CA VAL A 50 -7.01 8.91 -3.21
C VAL A 50 -7.82 10.17 -3.54
N LEU A 51 -7.73 11.18 -2.68
CA LEU A 51 -8.39 12.47 -2.88
C LEU A 51 -7.61 13.27 -3.94
N THR A 52 -8.01 13.12 -5.19
CA THR A 52 -7.48 13.94 -6.29
C THR A 52 -8.14 15.32 -6.30
N PRO A 53 -7.57 16.33 -6.99
CA PRO A 53 -8.21 17.64 -7.17
C PRO A 53 -9.63 17.54 -7.76
N GLU A 54 -9.85 16.59 -8.68
CA GLU A 54 -11.15 16.35 -9.32
C GLU A 54 -12.14 15.75 -8.31
N ALA A 55 -11.72 14.78 -7.52
CA ALA A 55 -12.53 14.18 -6.46
C ALA A 55 -12.90 15.24 -5.41
N PHE A 56 -11.93 16.05 -4.97
CA PHE A 56 -12.18 17.17 -4.06
C PHE A 56 -13.23 18.14 -4.61
N ASN A 57 -13.10 18.55 -5.87
CA ASN A 57 -14.08 19.44 -6.52
C ASN A 57 -15.48 18.80 -6.60
N SER A 58 -15.56 17.48 -6.81
CA SER A 58 -16.83 16.74 -6.83
C SER A 58 -17.48 16.73 -5.46
N ILE A 59 -16.71 16.51 -4.40
CA ILE A 59 -17.19 16.55 -3.01
C ILE A 59 -17.71 17.95 -2.66
N VAL A 60 -16.96 19.01 -3.00
CA VAL A 60 -17.37 20.40 -2.77
C VAL A 60 -18.69 20.72 -3.51
N ARG A 61 -18.84 20.26 -4.75
CA ARG A 61 -20.09 20.44 -5.52
C ARG A 61 -21.24 19.67 -4.91
N HIS A 62 -20.99 18.48 -4.39
CA HIS A 62 -22.02 17.69 -3.71
C HIS A 62 -22.45 18.38 -2.41
N ALA A 63 -21.52 18.78 -1.55
CA ALA A 63 -21.80 19.52 -0.32
C ALA A 63 -22.63 20.80 -0.59
N LYS A 64 -22.29 21.54 -1.65
CA LYS A 64 -23.05 22.73 -2.07
C LYS A 64 -24.49 22.40 -2.47
N ARG A 65 -24.71 21.29 -3.20
CA ARG A 65 -26.06 20.82 -3.56
C ARG A 65 -26.91 20.46 -2.35
N LEU A 66 -26.27 19.95 -1.29
CA LEU A 66 -26.91 19.65 -0.01
C LEU A 66 -27.14 20.88 0.87
N GLY A 67 -26.76 22.09 0.41
CA GLY A 67 -26.95 23.34 1.14
C GLY A 67 -25.88 23.61 2.21
N VAL A 68 -24.80 22.81 2.27
CA VAL A 68 -23.69 23.06 3.17
C VAL A 68 -23.00 24.38 2.83
N GLY A 69 -22.71 25.20 3.84
CA GLY A 69 -22.13 26.54 3.66
C GLY A 69 -23.14 27.65 3.34
N GLY A 70 -24.44 27.36 3.14
CA GLY A 70 -25.49 28.31 2.87
C GLY A 70 -25.24 29.15 1.62
N LYS A 71 -25.08 30.47 1.77
CA LYS A 71 -24.80 31.39 0.65
C LYS A 71 -23.33 31.37 0.20
N LYS A 72 -22.41 30.87 1.03
CA LYS A 72 -20.99 30.77 0.70
C LYS A 72 -20.67 29.37 0.13
N SER A 73 -19.56 29.28 -0.60
CA SER A 73 -19.06 27.98 -1.03
C SER A 73 -18.44 27.24 0.16
N PRO A 74 -18.75 25.95 0.39
CA PRO A 74 -18.15 25.17 1.48
C PRO A 74 -16.69 24.76 1.18
N ARG A 75 -16.11 25.23 0.07
CA ARG A 75 -14.79 24.81 -0.40
C ARG A 75 -13.69 25.03 0.63
N GLN A 76 -13.67 26.24 1.21
CA GLN A 76 -12.62 26.62 2.16
C GLN A 76 -12.70 25.76 3.42
N ASP A 77 -13.90 25.60 3.98
CA ASP A 77 -14.13 24.83 5.21
C ASP A 77 -13.73 23.36 4.99
N ILE A 78 -14.09 22.78 3.83
CA ILE A 78 -13.70 21.41 3.48
C ILE A 78 -12.17 21.29 3.27
N GLU A 79 -11.54 22.28 2.65
CA GLU A 79 -10.10 22.29 2.43
C GLU A 79 -9.32 22.40 3.74
N GLU A 80 -9.77 23.27 4.65
CA GLU A 80 -9.19 23.43 5.98
C GLU A 80 -9.33 22.13 6.79
N PHE A 81 -10.51 21.50 6.79
CA PHE A 81 -10.72 20.20 7.44
C PHE A 81 -9.81 19.11 6.87
N VAL A 82 -9.78 18.94 5.55
CA VAL A 82 -8.98 17.89 4.90
C VAL A 82 -7.49 18.05 5.16
N ARG A 83 -7.01 19.27 5.41
CA ARG A 83 -5.61 19.57 5.73
C ARG A 83 -5.33 19.66 7.23
N SER A 84 -6.34 19.57 8.07
CA SER A 84 -6.20 19.64 9.54
C SER A 84 -5.73 18.33 10.14
N GLU A 85 -5.31 18.38 11.38
CA GLU A 85 -5.00 17.21 12.22
C GLU A 85 -6.26 16.40 12.63
N GLU A 86 -7.46 16.92 12.32
CA GLU A 86 -8.73 16.23 12.59
C GLU A 86 -8.93 15.03 11.66
N VAL A 87 -8.25 14.99 10.50
CA VAL A 87 -8.27 13.84 9.60
C VAL A 87 -7.39 12.73 10.20
N PRO A 88 -7.97 11.57 10.56
CA PRO A 88 -7.23 10.50 11.21
C PRO A 88 -6.11 9.96 10.32
N GLU A 89 -4.99 9.65 10.94
CA GLU A 89 -3.89 8.95 10.29
C GLU A 89 -4.25 7.49 10.05
N PHE A 90 -3.79 6.97 8.94
CA PHE A 90 -3.93 5.59 8.51
C PHE A 90 -2.57 5.02 8.12
N ASP A 91 -2.12 4.02 8.85
CA ASP A 91 -0.91 3.28 8.55
C ASP A 91 -1.27 1.91 7.95
N PRO A 92 -1.13 1.72 6.62
CA PRO A 92 -1.54 0.49 5.95
C PRO A 92 -0.75 -0.73 6.40
N ILE A 93 0.48 -0.55 6.88
CA ILE A 93 1.33 -1.64 7.35
C ILE A 93 0.90 -2.06 8.74
N ARG A 94 0.74 -1.09 9.62
CA ARG A 94 0.29 -1.35 11.00
C ARG A 94 -1.06 -2.05 11.00
N GLU A 95 -2.02 -1.54 10.22
CA GLU A 95 -3.32 -2.17 10.08
C GLU A 95 -3.20 -3.63 9.58
N TYR A 96 -2.38 -3.88 8.56
CA TYR A 96 -2.16 -5.22 8.07
C TYR A 96 -1.55 -6.15 9.13
N LEU A 97 -0.52 -5.69 9.84
CA LEU A 97 0.17 -6.49 10.84
C LEU A 97 -0.68 -6.77 12.09
N GLU A 98 -1.48 -5.78 12.50
CA GLU A 98 -2.39 -5.92 13.65
C GLU A 98 -3.59 -6.84 13.35
N ASN A 99 -3.96 -6.98 12.08
CA ASN A 99 -5.05 -7.87 11.64
C ASN A 99 -4.57 -9.24 11.14
N LEU A 100 -3.28 -9.57 11.31
CA LEU A 100 -2.81 -10.91 11.00
C LEU A 100 -3.46 -11.95 11.92
N PRO A 101 -3.75 -13.16 11.40
CA PRO A 101 -4.23 -14.25 12.23
C PRO A 101 -3.17 -14.65 13.27
N GLU A 102 -3.61 -15.32 14.32
CA GLU A 102 -2.68 -15.91 15.29
C GLU A 102 -1.68 -16.84 14.60
N TRP A 103 -0.45 -16.80 15.09
CA TRP A 103 0.62 -17.63 14.52
C TRP A 103 0.32 -19.12 14.65
N ASP A 104 0.35 -19.85 13.56
CA ASP A 104 0.07 -21.29 13.47
C ASP A 104 1.26 -22.18 13.88
N GLY A 105 2.34 -21.60 14.38
CA GLY A 105 3.54 -22.32 14.81
C GLY A 105 4.52 -22.67 13.67
N LYS A 106 4.21 -22.32 12.41
CA LYS A 106 5.06 -22.65 11.27
C LYS A 106 6.03 -21.52 10.93
N ASN A 107 7.15 -21.89 10.34
CA ASN A 107 8.14 -20.93 9.85
C ASN A 107 7.85 -20.56 8.39
N HIS A 108 6.83 -19.71 8.17
CA HIS A 108 6.43 -19.24 6.83
C HIS A 108 7.55 -18.50 6.10
N VAL A 109 8.46 -17.85 6.81
CA VAL A 109 9.62 -17.18 6.21
C VAL A 109 10.55 -18.20 5.58
N ALA A 110 10.85 -19.29 6.27
CA ALA A 110 11.66 -20.37 5.73
C ALA A 110 10.96 -21.08 4.56
N GLU A 111 9.65 -21.27 4.61
CA GLU A 111 8.87 -21.84 3.50
C GLU A 111 8.90 -20.92 2.26
N LEU A 112 8.76 -19.61 2.45
CA LEU A 112 8.78 -18.64 1.36
C LEU A 112 10.14 -18.59 0.67
N PHE A 113 11.22 -18.36 1.43
CA PHE A 113 12.57 -18.24 0.88
C PHE A 113 13.14 -19.59 0.45
N GLY A 114 12.70 -20.68 1.05
CA GLY A 114 13.07 -22.04 0.65
C GLY A 114 12.64 -22.41 -0.77
N ARG A 115 11.74 -21.63 -1.39
CA ARG A 115 11.39 -21.77 -2.82
C ARG A 115 12.48 -21.27 -3.77
N ILE A 116 13.46 -20.54 -3.27
CA ILE A 116 14.61 -20.09 -4.06
C ILE A 116 15.62 -21.24 -4.12
N PRO A 117 15.92 -21.80 -5.32
CA PRO A 117 16.80 -22.94 -5.44
C PRO A 117 18.23 -22.63 -4.95
N GLY A 118 18.81 -23.54 -4.20
CA GLY A 118 20.22 -23.50 -3.79
C GLY A 118 20.53 -22.65 -2.56
N LEU A 119 19.52 -22.11 -1.85
CA LEU A 119 19.76 -21.47 -0.57
C LEU A 119 20.15 -22.49 0.51
N THR A 120 21.21 -22.17 1.26
CA THR A 120 21.63 -22.92 2.45
C THR A 120 20.78 -22.54 3.66
N SER A 121 20.82 -23.38 4.71
CA SER A 121 20.12 -23.06 5.98
C SER A 121 20.61 -21.75 6.61
N GLU A 122 21.90 -21.42 6.45
CA GLU A 122 22.47 -20.16 6.92
C GLU A 122 21.88 -18.97 6.16
N GLN A 123 21.80 -19.06 4.83
CA GLN A 123 21.21 -18.02 3.99
C GLN A 123 19.70 -17.83 4.27
N LEU A 124 18.97 -18.90 4.59
CA LEU A 124 17.58 -18.79 5.05
C LEU A 124 17.49 -18.01 6.38
N GLY A 125 18.47 -18.21 7.28
CA GLY A 125 18.58 -17.42 8.51
C GLY A 125 18.81 -15.94 8.23
N TRP A 126 19.64 -15.60 7.24
CA TRP A 126 19.86 -14.21 6.81
C TRP A 126 18.59 -13.57 6.20
N CYS A 127 17.87 -14.32 5.36
CA CYS A 127 16.59 -13.87 4.83
C CYS A 127 15.57 -13.55 5.94
N ALA A 128 15.49 -14.41 6.96
CA ALA A 128 14.61 -14.20 8.10
C ALA A 128 15.03 -12.96 8.92
N THR A 129 16.33 -12.72 9.09
CA THR A 129 16.85 -11.55 9.78
C THR A 129 16.54 -10.27 8.99
N TRP A 130 16.80 -10.29 7.69
CA TRP A 130 16.48 -9.17 6.80
C TRP A 130 14.99 -8.80 6.84
N LEU A 131 14.10 -9.79 6.73
CA LEU A 131 12.65 -9.52 6.74
C LEU A 131 12.20 -8.93 8.09
N ARG A 132 12.71 -9.47 9.22
CA ARG A 132 12.43 -8.88 10.54
C ARG A 132 12.93 -7.45 10.66
N SER A 133 14.13 -7.15 10.16
CA SER A 133 14.65 -5.78 10.14
C SER A 133 13.79 -4.86 9.26
N SER A 134 13.31 -5.36 8.12
CA SER A 134 12.40 -4.60 7.25
C SER A 134 11.08 -4.27 7.97
N VAL A 135 10.48 -5.25 8.64
CA VAL A 135 9.25 -5.04 9.42
C VAL A 135 9.50 -4.07 10.59
N ALA A 136 10.62 -4.19 11.30
CA ALA A 136 10.98 -3.26 12.38
C ALA A 136 11.13 -1.82 11.85
N HIS A 137 11.73 -1.66 10.67
CA HIS A 137 11.87 -0.37 10.00
C HIS A 137 10.50 0.21 9.62
N TRP A 138 9.63 -0.56 9.01
CA TRP A 138 8.27 -0.14 8.66
C TRP A 138 7.45 0.30 9.89
N LEU A 139 7.65 -0.36 11.02
CA LEU A 139 7.00 -0.01 12.29
C LEU A 139 7.72 1.10 13.07
N GLN A 140 8.81 1.68 12.50
CA GLN A 140 9.63 2.69 13.14
C GLN A 140 10.21 2.25 14.51
N MET A 141 10.52 0.95 14.62
CA MET A 141 11.09 0.35 15.85
C MET A 141 12.62 0.33 15.84
N ASP A 142 13.25 0.72 14.75
CA ASP A 142 14.71 0.74 14.52
C ASP A 142 15.32 2.13 14.79
N MET A 143 15.06 2.70 15.94
CA MET A 143 15.40 4.08 16.30
C MET A 143 16.90 4.45 16.18
N PHE A 144 17.81 3.47 16.15
CA PHE A 144 19.26 3.70 16.13
C PHE A 144 19.96 3.22 14.88
N HIS A 145 19.43 2.21 14.20
CA HIS A 145 20.04 1.61 13.01
C HIS A 145 18.94 1.16 12.07
N GLY A 146 18.92 1.69 10.85
CA GLY A 146 18.04 1.23 9.79
C GLY A 146 18.39 -0.19 9.31
N ASN A 147 17.64 -0.71 8.36
CA ASN A 147 17.96 -1.97 7.70
C ASN A 147 19.13 -1.76 6.71
N GLU A 148 20.36 -2.02 7.17
CA GLU A 148 21.61 -1.79 6.41
C GLU A 148 21.89 -2.90 5.39
N THR A 149 21.03 -3.92 5.30
CA THR A 149 21.24 -5.06 4.41
C THR A 149 20.19 -5.11 3.30
N THR A 150 20.65 -5.47 2.10
CA THR A 150 19.77 -5.64 0.93
C THR A 150 20.00 -7.01 0.32
N PRO A 151 18.99 -7.86 0.13
CA PRO A 151 19.14 -9.12 -0.56
C PRO A 151 19.38 -8.89 -2.05
N VAL A 152 20.35 -9.60 -2.63
CA VAL A 152 20.65 -9.57 -4.06
C VAL A 152 20.28 -10.91 -4.68
N LEU A 153 19.29 -10.92 -5.57
CA LEU A 153 18.87 -12.11 -6.30
C LEU A 153 19.66 -12.24 -7.61
N ILE A 154 20.50 -13.27 -7.71
CA ILE A 154 21.32 -13.55 -8.89
C ILE A 154 20.71 -14.73 -9.64
N GLY A 155 20.54 -14.58 -10.95
CA GLY A 155 20.00 -15.66 -11.79
C GLY A 155 19.82 -15.22 -13.25
N LYS A 156 19.51 -16.19 -14.13
CA LYS A 156 19.29 -15.93 -15.55
C LYS A 156 18.13 -14.94 -15.75
N GLN A 157 18.17 -14.22 -16.87
CA GLN A 157 17.03 -13.39 -17.28
C GLN A 157 15.77 -14.25 -17.43
N GLY A 158 14.63 -13.73 -17.01
CA GLY A 158 13.33 -14.41 -17.08
C GLY A 158 13.10 -15.50 -16.02
N CYS A 159 14.02 -15.73 -15.06
CA CYS A 159 13.82 -16.74 -14.01
C CYS A 159 12.88 -16.30 -12.86
N GLY A 160 12.24 -15.15 -12.97
CA GLY A 160 11.20 -14.72 -12.01
C GLY A 160 11.70 -13.91 -10.81
N LYS A 161 12.91 -13.34 -10.82
CA LYS A 161 13.46 -12.55 -9.70
C LYS A 161 12.56 -11.37 -9.32
N SER A 162 12.23 -10.51 -10.27
CA SER A 162 11.38 -9.33 -10.02
C SER A 162 9.95 -9.74 -9.65
N THR A 163 9.44 -10.84 -10.23
CA THR A 163 8.15 -11.41 -9.84
C THR A 163 8.15 -11.92 -8.40
N PHE A 164 9.25 -12.55 -7.96
CA PHE A 164 9.41 -12.98 -6.57
C PHE A 164 9.43 -11.77 -5.64
N ALA A 165 10.23 -10.74 -5.94
CA ALA A 165 10.30 -9.52 -5.15
C ALA A 165 8.91 -8.84 -5.03
N TYR A 166 8.19 -8.71 -6.14
CA TYR A 166 6.84 -8.14 -6.16
C TYR A 166 5.83 -8.91 -5.30
N ARG A 167 5.95 -10.26 -5.27
CA ARG A 167 5.07 -11.14 -4.50
C ARG A 167 5.43 -11.27 -3.03
N LEU A 168 6.51 -10.64 -2.56
CA LEU A 168 6.80 -10.53 -1.13
C LEU A 168 5.74 -9.71 -0.40
N LEU A 169 5.11 -8.76 -1.09
CA LEU A 169 3.99 -8.00 -0.54
C LEU A 169 2.65 -8.68 -0.86
N PRO A 170 1.72 -8.71 0.11
CA PRO A 170 0.35 -9.12 -0.14
C PRO A 170 -0.35 -8.17 -1.12
N ASP A 171 -1.38 -8.63 -1.81
CA ASP A 171 -1.99 -7.94 -2.95
C ASP A 171 -2.38 -6.49 -2.66
N HIS A 172 -2.97 -6.24 -1.51
CA HIS A 172 -3.42 -4.89 -1.11
C HIS A 172 -2.27 -3.93 -0.74
N LEU A 173 -1.06 -4.44 -0.45
CA LEU A 173 0.14 -3.62 -0.18
C LEU A 173 1.05 -3.47 -1.41
N ARG A 174 0.76 -4.14 -2.53
CA ARG A 174 1.58 -4.06 -3.75
C ARG A 174 1.61 -2.68 -4.39
N GLN A 175 0.66 -1.82 -4.09
CA GLN A 175 0.71 -0.42 -4.49
C GLN A 175 1.91 0.36 -3.90
N TYR A 176 2.53 -0.18 -2.85
CA TYR A 176 3.74 0.35 -2.22
C TYR A 176 5.02 -0.39 -2.63
N PHE A 177 4.95 -1.13 -3.73
CA PHE A 177 6.11 -1.73 -4.38
C PHE A 177 6.53 -0.86 -5.56
N LEU A 178 7.79 -0.46 -5.59
CA LEU A 178 8.36 0.26 -6.72
C LEU A 178 9.34 -0.66 -7.46
N ASP A 179 9.08 -0.95 -8.73
CA ASP A 179 9.90 -1.86 -9.54
C ASP A 179 11.14 -1.19 -10.14
N HIS A 180 11.18 0.14 -10.19
CA HIS A 180 12.30 0.87 -10.77
C HIS A 180 12.50 2.20 -10.07
N ILE A 181 13.75 2.51 -9.68
CA ILE A 181 14.13 3.78 -9.09
C ILE A 181 15.09 4.53 -9.99
N ASN A 182 14.89 5.84 -10.15
CA ASN A 182 15.79 6.70 -10.89
C ASN A 182 16.77 7.41 -9.94
N PHE A 183 17.99 6.91 -9.84
CA PHE A 183 19.02 7.49 -9.00
C PHE A 183 19.64 8.78 -9.55
N ALA A 184 19.33 9.18 -10.78
CA ALA A 184 19.83 10.43 -11.35
C ALA A 184 19.26 11.68 -10.65
N ASN A 185 18.09 11.55 -10.02
CA ASN A 185 17.46 12.61 -9.26
C ASN A 185 17.37 12.20 -7.77
N LYS A 186 18.16 12.88 -6.93
CA LYS A 186 18.22 12.60 -5.49
C LYS A 186 16.85 12.72 -4.81
N PHE A 187 16.07 13.76 -5.15
CA PHE A 187 14.76 13.98 -4.56
C PHE A 187 13.79 12.83 -4.91
N ASP A 188 13.75 12.40 -6.17
CA ASP A 188 12.91 11.28 -6.60
C ASP A 188 13.31 9.98 -5.90
N SER A 189 14.63 9.77 -5.69
CA SER A 189 15.14 8.61 -4.97
C SER A 189 14.73 8.61 -3.50
N GLU A 190 14.85 9.76 -2.82
CA GLU A 190 14.43 9.91 -1.42
C GLU A 190 12.92 9.68 -1.28
N MET A 191 12.11 10.26 -2.17
CA MET A 191 10.66 10.06 -2.19
C MET A 191 10.29 8.60 -2.45
N ALA A 192 10.99 7.94 -3.38
CA ALA A 192 10.77 6.53 -3.68
C ALA A 192 11.01 5.65 -2.45
N LEU A 193 12.09 5.89 -1.71
CA LEU A 193 12.43 5.13 -0.50
C LEU A 193 11.51 5.45 0.69
N THR A 194 10.95 6.66 0.74
CA THR A 194 10.09 7.08 1.85
C THR A 194 8.65 6.57 1.70
N HIS A 195 8.15 6.49 0.44
CA HIS A 195 6.74 6.20 0.18
C HIS A 195 6.47 4.76 -0.29
N ASN A 196 7.49 3.91 -0.32
CA ASN A 196 7.34 2.53 -0.71
C ASN A 196 7.87 1.56 0.34
N LEU A 197 7.25 0.40 0.45
CA LEU A 197 7.66 -0.69 1.34
C LEU A 197 8.87 -1.44 0.80
N PHE A 198 8.82 -1.73 -0.49
CA PHE A 198 9.93 -2.33 -1.22
C PHE A 198 10.21 -1.55 -2.49
N VAL A 199 11.49 -1.32 -2.72
CA VAL A 199 12.01 -0.78 -3.97
C VAL A 199 12.90 -1.83 -4.62
N ASN A 200 12.51 -2.30 -5.80
CA ASN A 200 13.33 -3.22 -6.58
C ASN A 200 14.33 -2.41 -7.42
N ILE A 201 15.60 -2.70 -7.26
CA ILE A 201 16.68 -2.10 -8.06
C ILE A 201 17.09 -3.15 -9.08
N ASP A 202 16.46 -3.12 -10.24
CA ASP A 202 16.82 -4.01 -11.34
C ASP A 202 18.07 -3.50 -12.07
N GLU A 203 18.85 -4.42 -12.63
CA GLU A 203 20.06 -4.11 -13.39
C GLU A 203 21.06 -3.19 -12.65
N PHE A 204 21.28 -3.42 -11.36
CA PHE A 204 22.23 -2.64 -10.54
C PHE A 204 23.62 -2.47 -11.18
N ALA A 205 24.07 -3.47 -11.96
CA ALA A 205 25.33 -3.42 -12.67
C ALA A 205 25.39 -2.33 -13.76
N ASN A 206 24.26 -1.83 -14.22
CA ASN A 206 24.19 -0.77 -15.26
C ASN A 206 24.22 0.64 -14.65
N MET A 207 24.21 0.75 -13.33
CA MET A 207 24.36 2.03 -12.65
C MET A 207 25.79 2.55 -12.81
N GLY A 208 25.94 3.82 -13.20
CA GLY A 208 27.23 4.47 -13.33
C GLY A 208 27.97 4.58 -11.97
N PRO A 209 29.31 4.73 -11.97
CA PRO A 209 30.10 4.82 -10.74
C PRO A 209 29.62 5.90 -9.76
N SER A 210 29.08 7.01 -10.26
CA SER A 210 28.51 8.10 -9.44
C SER A 210 27.15 7.77 -8.79
N GLN A 211 26.55 6.65 -9.16
CA GLN A 211 25.25 6.20 -8.66
C GLN A 211 25.37 4.98 -7.72
N GLN A 212 26.59 4.43 -7.60
CA GLN A 212 26.89 3.24 -6.78
C GLN A 212 27.54 3.61 -5.43
N GLY A 213 27.78 4.89 -5.17
CA GLY A 213 28.47 5.41 -3.98
C GLY A 213 27.55 6.08 -2.97
#